data_048aa3c5856abacc09ba54c57b5ddb4c
#
_entry.id   048aa3c5856abacc09ba54c57b5ddb4c
#
_cell.length_a   1.000
_cell.length_b   1.000
_cell.length_c   1.000
_cell.angle_alpha   90.00
_cell.angle_beta   90.00
_cell.angle_gamma   90.00
#
_symmetry.space_group_name_H-M   'P 1'
#
loop_
_entity.id
_entity.type
_entity.pdbx_description
1 polymer ?
#
loop_
_entity_poly.entity_id
_entity_poly.type
_entity_poly.pdbx_seq_one_letter_code
_entity_poly.pdbx_strand_id
1 'polypeptide(L)'
;MKLTKTLLTTALLGASVFSFQSTAWADTLEQQFQQGLTAYEQSNYQTAFKLWLPMAEQGYAKAQFNLGVMYAKGQGVKQDDFEAVKWFRKAAEQGYAEAKFNLGHMYSKGRGVKQDDFEAVNWYRKAAEQGYAKAQFNLGVMYAEGQGVKQDDFEAVKWYRKAAEQGDANAQAYLGLAYTEGRGVRQDYTEAVKWFRKAAEQGHANAQAILGFSYLLGKGVQVNKSLAKEWFGKACDNGDQGGCKYYGKLNRGER
;
A
#
# COMPACT_ATOMS: atom_id res chain seq x y z
N MET A 1 3.05 -14.03 -69.93
CA MET A 1 3.77 -13.53 -68.75
C MET A 1 2.86 -12.59 -67.97
N LYS A 2 1.95 -13.14 -67.15
CA LYS A 2 1.04 -12.41 -66.26
C LYS A 2 0.74 -13.29 -65.04
N LEU A 3 1.66 -13.28 -64.09
CA LEU A 3 1.49 -13.95 -62.79
C LEU A 3 2.45 -13.29 -61.81
N THR A 4 2.11 -12.15 -61.19
CA THR A 4 2.76 -11.57 -60.03
C THR A 4 2.00 -10.38 -59.40
N LYS A 5 0.67 -10.39 -59.33
CA LYS A 5 -0.05 -9.33 -58.60
C LYS A 5 -1.07 -9.79 -57.56
N THR A 6 -1.20 -11.09 -57.29
CA THR A 6 -2.27 -11.61 -56.43
C THR A 6 -1.79 -12.05 -55.04
N LEU A 7 -0.49 -11.98 -54.72
CA LEU A 7 0.07 -12.47 -53.44
C LEU A 7 0.37 -11.37 -52.39
N LEU A 8 0.22 -10.07 -52.73
CA LEU A 8 0.49 -8.99 -51.75
C LEU A 8 -0.75 -8.46 -51.04
N THR A 9 -1.97 -8.80 -51.49
CA THR A 9 -3.20 -8.27 -50.87
C THR A 9 -3.75 -9.14 -49.75
N THR A 10 -3.33 -10.40 -49.63
CA THR A 10 -3.80 -11.31 -48.56
C THR A 10 -3.02 -11.16 -47.26
N ALA A 11 -1.77 -10.68 -47.30
CA ALA A 11 -0.97 -10.48 -46.07
C ALA A 11 -1.37 -9.22 -45.30
N LEU A 12 -1.87 -8.18 -45.95
CA LEU A 12 -2.33 -6.94 -45.33
C LEU A 12 -3.72 -7.06 -44.70
N LEU A 13 -4.58 -7.91 -45.20
CA LEU A 13 -5.89 -8.18 -44.61
C LEU A 13 -5.81 -9.07 -43.35
N GLY A 14 -4.84 -9.98 -43.30
CA GLY A 14 -4.62 -10.81 -42.11
C GLY A 14 -4.14 -10.03 -40.89
N ALA A 15 -3.22 -9.07 -41.05
CA ALA A 15 -2.70 -8.26 -39.95
C ALA A 15 -3.75 -7.29 -39.37
N SER A 16 -4.63 -6.73 -40.22
CA SER A 16 -5.69 -5.83 -39.76
C SER A 16 -6.83 -6.54 -39.04
N VAL A 17 -7.15 -7.77 -39.43
CA VAL A 17 -8.21 -8.58 -38.78
C VAL A 17 -7.72 -9.07 -37.43
N PHE A 18 -6.43 -9.46 -37.27
CA PHE A 18 -5.87 -9.87 -35.99
C PHE A 18 -5.75 -8.68 -35.00
N SER A 19 -5.42 -7.50 -35.46
CA SER A 19 -5.37 -6.31 -34.61
C SER A 19 -6.78 -5.86 -34.17
N PHE A 20 -7.77 -5.93 -35.04
CA PHE A 20 -9.16 -5.57 -34.71
C PHE A 20 -9.81 -6.59 -33.76
N GLN A 21 -9.53 -7.87 -33.90
CA GLN A 21 -10.04 -8.90 -32.98
C GLN A 21 -9.39 -8.81 -31.61
N SER A 22 -8.10 -8.47 -31.52
CA SER A 22 -7.40 -8.31 -30.25
C SER A 22 -7.88 -7.09 -29.46
N THR A 23 -8.17 -5.96 -30.12
CA THR A 23 -8.73 -4.77 -29.47
C THR A 23 -10.17 -4.98 -29.02
N ALA A 24 -11.04 -5.56 -29.87
CA ALA A 24 -12.42 -5.86 -29.51
C ALA A 24 -12.53 -6.86 -28.36
N TRP A 25 -11.62 -7.83 -28.27
CA TRP A 25 -11.56 -8.79 -27.17
C TRP A 25 -11.05 -8.13 -25.87
N ALA A 26 -10.05 -7.27 -25.94
CA ALA A 26 -9.56 -6.50 -24.80
C ALA A 26 -10.63 -5.54 -24.25
N ASP A 27 -11.40 -4.88 -25.14
CA ASP A 27 -12.51 -4.01 -24.78
C ASP A 27 -13.63 -4.78 -24.05
N THR A 28 -13.93 -6.00 -24.49
CA THR A 28 -14.94 -6.85 -23.82
C THR A 28 -14.46 -7.35 -22.46
N LEU A 29 -13.18 -7.71 -22.31
CA LEU A 29 -12.61 -8.11 -21.02
C LEU A 29 -12.60 -6.96 -20.01
N GLU A 30 -12.18 -5.77 -20.44
CA GLU A 30 -12.20 -4.60 -19.55
C GLU A 30 -13.63 -4.24 -19.13
N GLN A 31 -14.62 -4.29 -20.04
CA GLN A 31 -16.03 -4.06 -19.72
C GLN A 31 -16.56 -5.08 -18.71
N GLN A 32 -16.26 -6.37 -18.87
CA GLN A 32 -16.64 -7.41 -17.91
C GLN A 32 -15.97 -7.20 -16.56
N PHE A 33 -14.71 -6.78 -16.56
CA PHE A 33 -13.99 -6.45 -15.32
C PHE A 33 -14.65 -5.29 -14.59
N GLN A 34 -15.05 -4.22 -15.31
CA GLN A 34 -15.75 -3.07 -14.73
C GLN A 34 -17.14 -3.45 -14.17
N GLN A 35 -17.87 -4.35 -14.84
CA GLN A 35 -19.13 -4.89 -14.28
C GLN A 35 -18.88 -5.63 -12.96
N GLY A 36 -17.79 -6.38 -12.87
CA GLY A 36 -17.37 -7.04 -11.64
C GLY A 36 -17.04 -6.04 -10.51
N LEU A 37 -16.35 -4.92 -10.85
CA LEU A 37 -16.07 -3.84 -9.89
C LEU A 37 -17.38 -3.20 -9.38
N THR A 38 -18.30 -2.86 -10.28
CA THR A 38 -19.61 -2.31 -9.91
C THR A 38 -20.37 -3.25 -8.97
N ALA A 39 -20.40 -4.56 -9.30
CA ALA A 39 -21.04 -5.54 -8.42
C ALA A 39 -20.35 -5.63 -7.04
N TYR A 40 -19.03 -5.57 -7.02
CA TYR A 40 -18.25 -5.60 -5.77
C TYR A 40 -18.51 -4.36 -4.88
N GLU A 41 -18.55 -3.16 -5.48
CA GLU A 41 -18.86 -1.89 -4.79
C GLU A 41 -20.29 -1.89 -4.21
N GLN A 42 -21.23 -2.53 -4.91
CA GLN A 42 -22.60 -2.76 -4.44
C GLN A 42 -22.71 -3.90 -3.41
N SER A 43 -21.58 -4.45 -2.94
CA SER A 43 -21.51 -5.60 -2.03
C SER A 43 -22.13 -6.89 -2.61
N ASN A 44 -22.43 -6.93 -3.91
CA ASN A 44 -22.88 -8.13 -4.61
C ASN A 44 -21.67 -9.00 -4.98
N TYR A 45 -21.02 -9.53 -3.95
CA TYR A 45 -19.77 -10.26 -4.08
C TYR A 45 -19.91 -11.56 -4.90
N GLN A 46 -21.06 -12.24 -4.82
CA GLN A 46 -21.28 -13.45 -5.62
C GLN A 46 -21.27 -13.16 -7.11
N THR A 47 -21.89 -12.06 -7.53
CA THR A 47 -21.88 -11.64 -8.94
C THR A 47 -20.46 -11.22 -9.36
N ALA A 48 -19.74 -10.44 -8.54
CA ALA A 48 -18.36 -10.08 -8.81
C ALA A 48 -17.47 -11.32 -8.99
N PHE A 49 -17.61 -12.32 -8.10
CA PHE A 49 -16.87 -13.56 -8.18
C PHE A 49 -17.15 -14.33 -9.49
N LYS A 50 -18.43 -14.48 -9.86
CA LYS A 50 -18.84 -15.16 -11.09
C LYS A 50 -18.30 -14.49 -12.35
N LEU A 51 -18.19 -13.15 -12.35
CA LEU A 51 -17.63 -12.39 -13.46
C LEU A 51 -16.10 -12.51 -13.54
N TRP A 52 -15.42 -12.44 -12.40
CA TRP A 52 -13.95 -12.42 -12.37
C TRP A 52 -13.31 -13.81 -12.45
N LEU A 53 -13.99 -14.88 -12.00
CA LEU A 53 -13.41 -16.22 -12.02
C LEU A 53 -12.96 -16.67 -13.43
N PRO A 54 -13.79 -16.63 -14.46
CA PRO A 54 -13.36 -17.04 -15.81
C PRO A 54 -12.25 -16.16 -16.37
N MET A 55 -12.23 -14.87 -16.01
CA MET A 55 -11.17 -13.94 -16.44
C MET A 55 -9.83 -14.26 -15.75
N ALA A 56 -9.87 -14.57 -14.46
CA ALA A 56 -8.69 -14.94 -13.69
C ALA A 56 -8.10 -16.27 -14.15
N GLU A 57 -8.96 -17.23 -14.50
CA GLU A 57 -8.55 -18.52 -15.09
C GLU A 57 -7.88 -18.34 -16.46
N GLN A 58 -8.31 -17.36 -17.24
CA GLN A 58 -7.70 -16.97 -18.51
C GLN A 58 -6.42 -16.12 -18.33
N GLY A 59 -6.02 -15.81 -17.08
CA GLY A 59 -4.77 -15.11 -16.81
C GLY A 59 -4.89 -13.60 -16.59
N TYR A 60 -6.10 -13.03 -16.52
CA TYR A 60 -6.23 -11.58 -16.30
C TYR A 60 -5.79 -11.18 -14.89
N ALA A 61 -4.64 -10.51 -14.77
CA ALA A 61 -3.97 -10.27 -13.50
C ALA A 61 -4.81 -9.48 -12.48
N LYS A 62 -5.58 -8.46 -12.94
CA LYS A 62 -6.48 -7.70 -12.07
C LYS A 62 -7.58 -8.59 -11.46
N ALA A 63 -8.15 -9.50 -12.26
CA ALA A 63 -9.16 -10.44 -11.78
C ALA A 63 -8.55 -11.46 -10.80
N GLN A 64 -7.35 -11.96 -11.09
CA GLN A 64 -6.61 -12.84 -10.17
C GLN A 64 -6.36 -12.15 -8.83
N PHE A 65 -5.92 -10.90 -8.83
CA PHE A 65 -5.75 -10.12 -7.62
C PHE A 65 -7.07 -9.98 -6.83
N ASN A 66 -8.16 -9.61 -7.51
CA ASN A 66 -9.45 -9.45 -6.87
C ASN A 66 -9.99 -10.76 -6.30
N LEU A 67 -9.82 -11.90 -6.98
CA LEU A 67 -10.15 -13.20 -6.41
C LEU A 67 -9.32 -13.51 -5.16
N GLY A 68 -8.03 -13.19 -5.17
CA GLY A 68 -7.19 -13.31 -3.98
C GLY A 68 -7.75 -12.51 -2.80
N VAL A 69 -8.19 -11.26 -3.03
CA VAL A 69 -8.84 -10.43 -2.00
C VAL A 69 -10.17 -11.06 -1.54
N MET A 70 -10.99 -11.57 -2.44
CA MET A 70 -12.28 -12.18 -2.12
C MET A 70 -12.11 -13.43 -1.26
N TYR A 71 -11.17 -14.31 -1.59
CA TYR A 71 -10.84 -15.47 -0.76
C TYR A 71 -10.25 -15.07 0.60
N ALA A 72 -9.36 -14.08 0.65
CA ALA A 72 -8.76 -13.61 1.91
C ALA A 72 -9.78 -13.01 2.89
N LYS A 73 -10.89 -12.45 2.36
CA LYS A 73 -11.94 -11.80 3.16
C LYS A 73 -13.22 -12.63 3.30
N GLY A 74 -13.38 -13.73 2.59
CA GLY A 74 -14.62 -14.49 2.54
C GLY A 74 -15.78 -13.74 1.86
N GLN A 75 -15.48 -12.95 0.83
CA GLN A 75 -16.46 -12.13 0.12
C GLN A 75 -16.97 -12.87 -1.13
N GLY A 76 -18.24 -13.27 -1.13
CA GLY A 76 -18.86 -14.04 -2.22
C GLY A 76 -18.43 -15.50 -2.30
N VAL A 77 -17.45 -15.91 -1.50
CA VAL A 77 -16.92 -17.26 -1.33
C VAL A 77 -16.58 -17.51 0.13
N LYS A 78 -16.44 -18.77 0.52
CA LYS A 78 -15.90 -19.12 1.84
C LYS A 78 -14.46 -18.60 1.95
N GLN A 79 -14.12 -17.99 3.08
CA GLN A 79 -12.75 -17.54 3.34
C GLN A 79 -11.78 -18.71 3.23
N ASP A 80 -10.71 -18.50 2.46
CA ASP A 80 -9.65 -19.47 2.26
C ASP A 80 -8.33 -18.74 1.95
N ASP A 81 -7.48 -18.66 2.96
CA ASP A 81 -6.18 -17.98 2.82
C ASP A 81 -5.22 -18.73 1.88
N PHE A 82 -5.38 -20.05 1.72
CA PHE A 82 -4.57 -20.84 0.79
C PHE A 82 -4.93 -20.51 -0.67
N GLU A 83 -6.22 -20.48 -1.01
CA GLU A 83 -6.67 -20.02 -2.33
C GLU A 83 -6.30 -18.54 -2.56
N ALA A 84 -6.40 -17.68 -1.53
CA ALA A 84 -5.96 -16.28 -1.64
C ALA A 84 -4.48 -16.18 -2.06
N VAL A 85 -3.59 -16.91 -1.40
CA VAL A 85 -2.15 -16.95 -1.75
C VAL A 85 -1.93 -17.42 -3.18
N LYS A 86 -2.64 -18.45 -3.61
CA LYS A 86 -2.53 -18.98 -4.97
C LYS A 86 -2.90 -17.94 -6.04
N TRP A 87 -3.98 -17.20 -5.83
CA TRP A 87 -4.42 -16.16 -6.75
C TRP A 87 -3.50 -14.92 -6.70
N PHE A 88 -3.08 -14.49 -5.49
CA PHE A 88 -2.09 -13.42 -5.38
C PHE A 88 -0.77 -13.77 -6.06
N ARG A 89 -0.30 -15.02 -5.95
CA ARG A 89 0.93 -15.46 -6.61
C ARG A 89 0.83 -15.34 -8.13
N LYS A 90 -0.27 -15.82 -8.73
CA LYS A 90 -0.50 -15.70 -10.18
C LYS A 90 -0.46 -14.23 -10.65
N ALA A 91 -1.13 -13.33 -9.93
CA ALA A 91 -1.11 -11.90 -10.26
C ALA A 91 0.27 -11.26 -10.04
N ALA A 92 0.96 -11.65 -8.96
CA ALA A 92 2.29 -11.14 -8.62
C ALA A 92 3.36 -11.54 -9.64
N GLU A 93 3.29 -12.76 -10.17
CA GLU A 93 4.17 -13.27 -11.23
C GLU A 93 3.99 -12.51 -12.54
N GLN A 94 2.79 -11.97 -12.79
CA GLN A 94 2.51 -11.07 -13.92
C GLN A 94 2.91 -9.61 -13.66
N GLY A 95 3.53 -9.32 -12.51
CA GLY A 95 4.04 -7.98 -12.20
C GLY A 95 3.11 -7.11 -11.36
N TYR A 96 1.91 -7.57 -10.95
CA TYR A 96 0.94 -6.77 -10.22
C TYR A 96 1.46 -6.39 -8.81
N ALA A 97 1.73 -5.10 -8.59
CA ALA A 97 2.43 -4.63 -7.40
C ALA A 97 1.63 -4.87 -6.11
N GLU A 98 0.31 -4.65 -6.14
CA GLU A 98 -0.59 -4.89 -5.01
C GLU A 98 -0.65 -6.38 -4.65
N ALA A 99 -0.58 -7.26 -5.64
CA ALA A 99 -0.54 -8.70 -5.38
C ALA A 99 0.78 -9.12 -4.73
N LYS A 100 1.91 -8.55 -5.16
CA LYS A 100 3.22 -8.75 -4.52
C LYS A 100 3.20 -8.30 -3.07
N PHE A 101 2.63 -7.12 -2.80
CA PHE A 101 2.47 -6.61 -1.44
C PHE A 101 1.61 -7.56 -0.58
N ASN A 102 0.43 -7.97 -1.08
CA ASN A 102 -0.42 -8.88 -0.33
C ASN A 102 0.23 -10.25 -0.09
N LEU A 103 0.97 -10.76 -1.08
CA LEU A 103 1.72 -12.01 -0.91
C LEU A 103 2.82 -11.87 0.15
N GLY A 104 3.54 -10.75 0.18
CA GLY A 104 4.48 -10.42 1.26
C GLY A 104 3.80 -10.40 2.63
N HIS A 105 2.60 -9.80 2.71
CA HIS A 105 1.82 -9.79 3.94
C HIS A 105 1.36 -11.19 4.38
N MET A 106 0.93 -12.03 3.44
CA MET A 106 0.56 -13.43 3.75
C MET A 106 1.75 -14.20 4.34
N TYR A 107 2.93 -14.06 3.75
CA TYR A 107 4.15 -14.68 4.29
C TYR A 107 4.55 -14.12 5.67
N SER A 108 4.50 -12.79 5.88
CA SER A 108 4.86 -12.19 7.17
C SER A 108 3.91 -12.61 8.32
N LYS A 109 2.67 -12.98 8.00
CA LYS A 109 1.66 -13.39 9.00
C LYS A 109 1.41 -14.90 9.04
N GLY A 110 2.03 -15.69 8.17
CA GLY A 110 1.76 -17.12 8.08
C GLY A 110 0.33 -17.46 7.68
N ARG A 111 -0.32 -16.60 6.85
CA ARG A 111 -1.69 -16.81 6.40
C ARG A 111 -1.72 -17.55 5.07
N GLY A 112 -2.31 -18.75 5.04
CA GLY A 112 -2.36 -19.59 3.85
C GLY A 112 -1.00 -20.14 3.38
N VAL A 113 0.07 -19.77 4.07
CA VAL A 113 1.45 -20.27 3.89
C VAL A 113 2.14 -20.34 5.25
N LYS A 114 3.21 -21.11 5.35
CA LYS A 114 4.09 -21.04 6.52
C LYS A 114 4.68 -19.64 6.62
N GLN A 115 4.70 -19.07 7.83
CA GLN A 115 5.35 -17.79 8.06
C GLN A 115 6.82 -17.83 7.62
N ASP A 116 7.21 -16.82 6.84
CA ASP A 116 8.56 -16.69 6.31
C ASP A 116 8.86 -15.22 6.05
N ASP A 117 9.61 -14.61 6.98
CA ASP A 117 9.95 -13.18 6.89
C ASP A 117 10.93 -12.89 5.75
N PHE A 118 11.76 -13.87 5.36
CA PHE A 118 12.65 -13.72 4.20
C PHE A 118 11.85 -13.63 2.90
N GLU A 119 10.88 -14.53 2.72
CA GLU A 119 9.96 -14.47 1.57
C GLU A 119 9.11 -13.17 1.61
N ALA A 120 8.65 -12.74 2.80
CA ALA A 120 7.92 -11.48 2.95
C ALA A 120 8.75 -10.30 2.44
N VAL A 121 10.01 -10.19 2.86
CA VAL A 121 10.95 -9.15 2.38
C VAL A 121 11.12 -9.21 0.86
N ASN A 122 11.30 -10.41 0.30
CA ASN A 122 11.47 -10.56 -1.15
C ASN A 122 10.26 -10.02 -1.94
N TRP A 123 9.05 -10.32 -1.48
CA TRP A 123 7.84 -9.86 -2.14
C TRP A 123 7.58 -8.37 -1.91
N TYR A 124 7.81 -7.85 -0.69
CA TYR A 124 7.73 -6.41 -0.43
C TYR A 124 8.74 -5.63 -1.26
N ARG A 125 10.00 -6.13 -1.40
CA ARG A 125 11.02 -5.47 -2.23
C ARG A 125 10.58 -5.37 -3.69
N LYS A 126 10.07 -6.46 -4.28
CA LYS A 126 9.56 -6.47 -5.65
C LYS A 126 8.41 -5.46 -5.87
N ALA A 127 7.54 -5.26 -4.88
CA ALA A 127 6.48 -4.25 -4.95
C ALA A 127 7.01 -2.83 -4.70
N ALA A 128 7.94 -2.66 -3.75
CA ALA A 128 8.55 -1.39 -3.39
C ALA A 128 9.40 -0.79 -4.53
N GLU A 129 10.11 -1.63 -5.26
CA GLU A 129 10.89 -1.25 -6.44
C GLU A 129 9.98 -0.78 -7.60
N GLN A 130 8.75 -1.26 -7.66
CA GLN A 130 7.72 -0.76 -8.59
C GLN A 130 7.06 0.55 -8.10
N GLY A 131 7.46 1.08 -6.96
CA GLY A 131 6.93 2.32 -6.42
C GLY A 131 5.73 2.16 -5.48
N TYR A 132 5.32 0.94 -5.10
CA TYR A 132 4.16 0.75 -4.24
C TYR A 132 4.45 1.22 -2.80
N ALA A 133 3.88 2.37 -2.42
CA ALA A 133 4.21 3.08 -1.17
C ALA A 133 4.04 2.21 0.08
N LYS A 134 2.95 1.42 0.18
CA LYS A 134 2.72 0.53 1.32
C LYS A 134 3.79 -0.57 1.44
N ALA A 135 4.30 -1.05 0.30
CA ALA A 135 5.39 -2.03 0.30
C ALA A 135 6.72 -1.37 0.69
N GLN A 136 6.98 -0.14 0.24
CA GLN A 136 8.15 0.63 0.66
C GLN A 136 8.14 0.86 2.18
N PHE A 137 7.01 1.26 2.75
CA PHE A 137 6.87 1.39 4.20
C PHE A 137 7.16 0.08 4.93
N ASN A 138 6.50 -1.02 4.54
CA ASN A 138 6.68 -2.31 5.20
C ASN A 138 8.11 -2.85 5.05
N LEU A 139 8.73 -2.65 3.89
CA LEU A 139 10.14 -3.02 3.69
C LEU A 139 11.05 -2.20 4.62
N GLY A 140 10.76 -0.92 4.81
CA GLY A 140 11.45 -0.08 5.78
C GLY A 140 11.32 -0.63 7.21
N VAL A 141 10.12 -1.07 7.61
CA VAL A 141 9.89 -1.70 8.93
C VAL A 141 10.72 -2.98 9.06
N MET A 142 10.71 -3.86 8.05
CA MET A 142 11.50 -5.10 8.06
C MET A 142 12.99 -4.84 8.25
N TYR A 143 13.54 -3.81 7.60
CA TYR A 143 14.93 -3.38 7.81
C TYR A 143 15.17 -2.79 9.21
N ALA A 144 14.26 -1.97 9.72
CA ALA A 144 14.40 -1.35 11.05
C ALA A 144 14.37 -2.39 12.18
N GLU A 145 13.61 -3.46 12.00
CA GLU A 145 13.42 -4.52 13.00
C GLU A 145 14.34 -5.75 12.78
N GLY A 146 15.01 -5.83 11.64
CA GLY A 146 15.84 -7.00 11.28
C GLY A 146 15.01 -8.25 11.00
N GLN A 147 13.78 -8.10 10.52
CA GLN A 147 12.90 -9.22 10.20
C GLN A 147 13.15 -9.73 8.79
N GLY A 148 13.58 -10.96 8.63
CA GLY A 148 13.90 -11.56 7.33
C GLY A 148 15.09 -10.93 6.59
N VAL A 149 15.71 -9.90 7.16
CA VAL A 149 16.92 -9.22 6.69
C VAL A 149 17.78 -8.81 7.88
N LYS A 150 19.06 -8.55 7.64
CA LYS A 150 19.89 -7.91 8.65
C LYS A 150 19.34 -6.51 8.95
N GLN A 151 19.25 -6.17 10.23
CA GLN A 151 18.82 -4.84 10.66
C GLN A 151 19.72 -3.75 10.05
N ASP A 152 19.08 -2.74 9.47
CA ASP A 152 19.76 -1.62 8.82
C ASP A 152 18.88 -0.36 8.84
N ASP A 153 19.16 0.54 9.77
CA ASP A 153 18.40 1.78 9.93
C ASP A 153 18.57 2.74 8.73
N PHE A 154 19.69 2.69 7.99
CA PHE A 154 19.87 3.49 6.78
C PHE A 154 18.97 3.02 5.64
N GLU A 155 18.92 1.72 5.41
CA GLU A 155 18.00 1.17 4.42
C GLU A 155 16.53 1.39 4.85
N ALA A 156 16.21 1.25 6.15
CA ALA A 156 14.87 1.55 6.67
C ALA A 156 14.44 2.99 6.34
N VAL A 157 15.28 3.97 6.66
CA VAL A 157 15.00 5.40 6.38
C VAL A 157 14.88 5.69 4.89
N LYS A 158 15.70 5.07 4.06
CA LYS A 158 15.64 5.20 2.60
C LYS A 158 14.27 4.75 2.07
N TRP A 159 13.73 3.65 2.55
CA TRP A 159 12.43 3.14 2.16
C TRP A 159 11.28 3.95 2.77
N TYR A 160 11.38 4.36 4.05
CA TYR A 160 10.41 5.28 4.65
C TYR A 160 10.32 6.59 3.87
N ARG A 161 11.46 7.18 3.46
CA ARG A 161 11.48 8.41 2.68
C ARG A 161 10.73 8.28 1.36
N LYS A 162 10.97 7.19 0.61
CA LYS A 162 10.27 6.94 -0.65
C LYS A 162 8.75 6.84 -0.46
N ALA A 163 8.28 6.14 0.57
CA ALA A 163 6.86 6.05 0.88
C ALA A 163 6.28 7.38 1.39
N ALA A 164 7.01 8.09 2.25
CA ALA A 164 6.61 9.38 2.82
C ALA A 164 6.47 10.48 1.76
N GLU A 165 7.35 10.49 0.77
CA GLU A 165 7.30 11.41 -0.39
C GLU A 165 6.08 11.14 -1.27
N GLN A 166 5.56 9.90 -1.30
CA GLN A 166 4.31 9.54 -1.96
C GLN A 166 3.07 9.82 -1.10
N GLY A 167 3.25 10.34 0.12
CA GLY A 167 2.14 10.72 0.99
C GLY A 167 1.72 9.64 2.01
N ASP A 168 2.42 8.52 2.13
CA ASP A 168 2.08 7.51 3.15
C ASP A 168 2.28 8.09 4.56
N ALA A 169 1.17 8.24 5.31
CA ALA A 169 1.17 8.87 6.62
C ALA A 169 1.96 8.09 7.68
N ASN A 170 1.96 6.76 7.60
CA ASN A 170 2.76 5.93 8.50
C ASN A 170 4.25 6.15 8.23
N ALA A 171 4.65 6.12 6.95
CA ALA A 171 6.04 6.36 6.57
C ALA A 171 6.52 7.77 6.97
N GLN A 172 5.66 8.79 6.84
CA GLN A 172 5.95 10.15 7.30
C GLN A 172 6.17 10.17 8.82
N ALA A 173 5.33 9.50 9.60
CA ALA A 173 5.48 9.40 11.04
C ALA A 173 6.79 8.68 11.44
N TYR A 174 7.09 7.55 10.80
CA TYR A 174 8.31 6.78 11.08
C TYR A 174 9.58 7.53 10.65
N LEU A 175 9.53 8.25 9.54
CA LEU A 175 10.63 9.12 9.14
C LEU A 175 10.86 10.28 10.15
N GLY A 176 9.77 10.86 10.66
CA GLY A 176 9.84 11.82 11.76
C GLY A 176 10.49 11.26 13.02
N LEU A 177 10.14 10.02 13.40
CA LEU A 177 10.79 9.32 14.52
C LEU A 177 12.29 9.10 14.27
N ALA A 178 12.64 8.63 13.06
CA ALA A 178 14.04 8.43 12.69
C ALA A 178 14.89 9.71 12.85
N TYR A 179 14.35 10.86 12.43
CA TYR A 179 15.00 12.15 12.65
C TYR A 179 15.02 12.57 14.12
N THR A 180 14.00 12.24 14.90
CA THR A 180 13.97 12.53 16.35
C THR A 180 15.04 11.75 17.13
N GLU A 181 15.27 10.50 16.73
CA GLU A 181 16.16 9.57 17.42
C GLU A 181 17.59 9.56 16.84
N GLY A 182 17.78 10.06 15.62
CA GLY A 182 19.04 9.97 14.90
C GLY A 182 19.33 8.55 14.39
N ARG A 183 18.28 7.75 14.11
CA ARG A 183 18.41 6.38 13.62
C ARG A 183 18.44 6.37 12.09
N GLY A 184 19.52 5.88 11.51
CA GLY A 184 19.72 5.85 10.05
C GLY A 184 19.85 7.24 9.39
N VAL A 185 19.71 8.31 10.16
CA VAL A 185 19.92 9.72 9.75
C VAL A 185 20.51 10.50 10.92
N ARG A 186 21.13 11.66 10.62
CA ARG A 186 21.53 12.60 11.68
C ARG A 186 20.27 13.14 12.39
N GLN A 187 20.31 13.19 13.73
CA GLN A 187 19.22 13.76 14.53
C GLN A 187 18.92 15.22 14.10
N ASP A 188 17.65 15.50 13.82
CA ASP A 188 17.16 16.83 13.45
C ASP A 188 15.68 16.97 13.84
N TYR A 189 15.42 17.66 14.96
CA TYR A 189 14.05 17.89 15.44
C TYR A 189 13.22 18.79 14.49
N THR A 190 13.87 19.70 13.77
CA THR A 190 13.17 20.58 12.82
C THR A 190 12.67 19.78 11.62
N GLU A 191 13.51 18.89 11.10
CA GLU A 191 13.10 18.00 10.02
C GLU A 191 12.05 16.98 10.50
N ALA A 192 12.20 16.44 11.72
CA ALA A 192 11.22 15.56 12.34
C ALA A 192 9.82 16.20 12.38
N VAL A 193 9.73 17.45 12.85
CA VAL A 193 8.46 18.18 12.92
C VAL A 193 7.82 18.39 11.56
N LYS A 194 8.60 18.62 10.50
CA LYS A 194 8.04 18.73 9.13
C LYS A 194 7.34 17.44 8.71
N TRP A 195 7.95 16.30 8.99
CA TRP A 195 7.38 15.00 8.65
C TRP A 195 6.18 14.64 9.55
N PHE A 196 6.26 14.88 10.85
CA PHE A 196 5.12 14.70 11.75
C PHE A 196 3.94 15.58 11.36
N ARG A 197 4.17 16.82 10.92
CA ARG A 197 3.08 17.71 10.46
C ARG A 197 2.36 17.12 9.26
N LYS A 198 3.08 16.63 8.25
CA LYS A 198 2.48 15.99 7.09
C LYS A 198 1.60 14.79 7.47
N ALA A 199 2.08 13.92 8.37
CA ALA A 199 1.29 12.80 8.87
C ALA A 199 0.08 13.26 9.70
N ALA A 200 0.27 14.27 10.56
CA ALA A 200 -0.76 14.82 11.45
C ALA A 200 -1.91 15.48 10.66
N GLU A 201 -1.59 16.18 9.59
CA GLU A 201 -2.56 16.81 8.67
C GLU A 201 -3.44 15.76 7.96
N GLN A 202 -2.95 14.53 7.80
CA GLN A 202 -3.70 13.38 7.29
C GLN A 202 -4.50 12.64 8.38
N GLY A 203 -4.51 13.13 9.61
CA GLY A 203 -5.24 12.50 10.71
C GLY A 203 -4.48 11.42 11.46
N HIS A 204 -3.17 11.26 11.25
CA HIS A 204 -2.38 10.26 11.97
C HIS A 204 -2.27 10.63 13.46
N ALA A 205 -3.05 9.97 14.32
CA ALA A 205 -3.25 10.34 15.71
C ALA A 205 -1.95 10.46 16.52
N ASN A 206 -1.05 9.48 16.41
CA ASN A 206 0.25 9.52 17.11
C ASN A 206 1.11 10.71 16.64
N ALA A 207 1.15 11.01 15.33
CA ALA A 207 1.90 12.15 14.81
C ALA A 207 1.30 13.48 15.31
N GLN A 208 -0.02 13.59 15.46
CA GLN A 208 -0.69 14.74 16.07
C GLN A 208 -0.28 14.92 17.53
N ALA A 209 -0.26 13.82 18.30
CA ALA A 209 0.20 13.88 19.70
C ALA A 209 1.66 14.31 19.81
N ILE A 210 2.56 13.74 18.98
CA ILE A 210 3.99 14.11 18.95
C ILE A 210 4.16 15.59 18.55
N LEU A 211 3.39 16.07 17.59
CA LEU A 211 3.41 17.47 17.19
C LEU A 211 2.93 18.38 18.31
N GLY A 212 1.91 17.97 19.08
CA GLY A 212 1.48 18.62 20.31
C GLY A 212 2.60 18.76 21.32
N PHE A 213 3.34 17.67 21.58
CA PHE A 213 4.54 17.70 22.44
C PHE A 213 5.65 18.59 21.88
N SER A 214 5.87 18.58 20.57
CA SER A 214 6.88 19.42 19.92
C SER A 214 6.63 20.91 20.21
N TYR A 215 5.37 21.35 20.06
CA TYR A 215 4.99 22.73 20.42
C TYR A 215 4.97 23.01 21.92
N LEU A 216 4.64 22.02 22.75
CA LEU A 216 4.66 22.20 24.22
C LEU A 216 6.06 22.39 24.77
N LEU A 217 7.02 21.63 24.22
CA LEU A 217 8.40 21.55 24.73
C LEU A 217 9.40 22.38 23.91
N GLY A 218 9.01 22.94 22.78
CA GLY A 218 9.91 23.68 21.89
C GLY A 218 10.91 22.79 21.14
N LYS A 219 10.57 21.52 20.88
CA LYS A 219 11.46 20.60 20.14
C LYS A 219 11.25 20.74 18.64
N GLY A 220 12.23 21.32 17.95
CA GLY A 220 12.17 21.56 16.49
C GLY A 220 11.25 22.69 16.05
N VAL A 221 10.54 23.31 16.99
CA VAL A 221 9.65 24.48 16.79
C VAL A 221 9.69 25.38 18.02
N GLN A 222 9.25 26.64 17.88
CA GLN A 222 9.06 27.52 19.05
C GLN A 222 7.92 27.00 19.94
N VAL A 223 8.08 27.18 21.25
CA VAL A 223 7.04 26.85 22.24
C VAL A 223 5.75 27.59 21.91
N ASN A 224 4.67 26.85 21.79
CA ASN A 224 3.32 27.41 21.56
C ASN A 224 2.26 26.50 22.21
N LYS A 225 1.80 26.89 23.41
CA LYS A 225 0.81 26.12 24.17
C LYS A 225 -0.56 26.03 23.49
N SER A 226 -0.95 27.07 22.76
CA SER A 226 -2.22 27.09 22.03
C SER A 226 -2.22 26.07 20.90
N LEU A 227 -1.15 26.03 20.10
CA LEU A 227 -0.97 25.00 19.05
C LEU A 227 -0.78 23.61 19.65
N ALA A 228 -0.06 23.48 20.77
CA ALA A 228 0.06 22.20 21.47
C ALA A 228 -1.31 21.65 21.87
N LYS A 229 -2.16 22.49 22.47
CA LYS A 229 -3.53 22.13 22.87
C LYS A 229 -4.38 21.73 21.65
N GLU A 230 -4.30 22.50 20.55
CA GLU A 230 -5.03 22.17 19.32
C GLU A 230 -4.65 20.79 18.78
N TRP A 231 -3.34 20.50 18.68
CA TRP A 231 -2.86 19.22 18.18
C TRP A 231 -3.20 18.05 19.10
N PHE A 232 -3.15 18.25 20.44
CA PHE A 232 -3.62 17.23 21.38
C PHE A 232 -5.14 17.00 21.26
N GLY A 233 -5.93 18.05 20.99
CA GLY A 233 -7.35 17.90 20.70
C GLY A 233 -7.62 17.02 19.48
N LYS A 234 -6.95 17.33 18.35
CA LYS A 234 -7.03 16.51 17.13
C LYS A 234 -6.59 15.07 17.36
N ALA A 235 -5.52 14.86 18.13
CA ALA A 235 -5.06 13.51 18.47
C ALA A 235 -6.11 12.76 19.30
N CYS A 236 -6.75 13.43 20.25
CA CYS A 236 -7.85 12.87 21.03
C CYS A 236 -9.04 12.47 20.16
N ASP A 237 -9.47 13.36 19.27
CA ASP A 237 -10.58 13.11 18.33
C ASP A 237 -10.30 11.92 17.41
N ASN A 238 -9.02 11.68 17.09
CA ASN A 238 -8.55 10.53 16.32
C ASN A 238 -8.16 9.30 17.18
N GLY A 239 -8.53 9.31 18.47
CA GLY A 239 -8.45 8.13 19.34
C GLY A 239 -7.14 8.00 20.14
N ASP A 240 -6.23 9.00 20.13
CA ASP A 240 -5.02 8.97 20.93
C ASP A 240 -5.34 9.35 22.39
N GLN A 241 -5.23 8.38 23.31
CA GLN A 241 -5.51 8.59 24.73
C GLN A 241 -4.55 9.57 25.40
N GLY A 242 -3.27 9.59 24.96
CA GLY A 242 -2.28 10.56 25.40
C GLY A 242 -2.70 11.98 25.03
N GLY A 243 -3.13 12.18 23.80
CA GLY A 243 -3.71 13.43 23.30
C GLY A 243 -4.87 13.91 24.17
N CYS A 244 -5.84 13.03 24.47
CA CYS A 244 -6.96 13.36 25.35
C CYS A 244 -6.51 13.82 26.74
N LYS A 245 -5.57 13.09 27.32
CA LYS A 245 -5.01 13.42 28.65
C LYS A 245 -4.35 14.80 28.67
N TYR A 246 -3.48 15.09 27.69
CA TYR A 246 -2.76 16.36 27.65
C TYR A 246 -3.66 17.54 27.22
N TYR A 247 -4.62 17.31 26.33
CA TYR A 247 -5.67 18.27 26.01
C TYR A 247 -6.44 18.69 27.26
N GLY A 248 -6.87 17.71 28.09
CA GLY A 248 -7.56 17.96 29.34
C GLY A 248 -6.71 18.74 30.35
N LYS A 249 -5.41 18.40 30.51
CA LYS A 249 -4.49 19.15 31.38
C LYS A 249 -4.35 20.60 30.95
N LEU A 250 -4.10 20.86 29.66
CA LEU A 250 -3.95 22.22 29.15
C LEU A 250 -5.25 23.02 29.24
N ASN A 251 -6.42 22.39 29.15
CA ASN A 251 -7.72 23.03 29.39
C ASN A 251 -7.87 23.51 30.85
N ARG A 252 -7.35 22.77 31.82
CA ARG A 252 -7.38 23.13 33.25
C ARG A 252 -6.25 24.07 33.67
N GLY A 253 -5.39 24.48 32.74
CA GLY A 253 -4.23 25.31 33.04
C GLY A 253 -3.07 24.58 33.77
N GLU A 254 -3.12 23.23 33.80
CA GLU A 254 -2.09 22.39 34.38
C GLU A 254 -0.85 22.35 33.47
N ARG A 255 0.34 22.17 34.11
CA ARG A 255 1.64 22.04 33.39
C ARG A 255 1.98 20.57 33.11
#